data_b6eb87948102e0d2248b41a73e6deb83
#
_entry.id   b6eb87948102e0d2248b41a73e6deb83
#
_cell.length_a   1.000
_cell.length_b   1.000
_cell.length_c   1.000
_cell.angle_alpha   90.00
_cell.angle_beta   90.00
_cell.angle_gamma   90.00
#
_symmetry.space_group_name_H-M   'P 1'
#
loop_
_entity.id
_entity.type
_entity.pdbx_description
1 polymer ?
#
loop_
_entity_poly.entity_id
_entity_poly.type
_entity_poly.pdbx_seq_one_letter_code
_entity_poly.pdbx_strand_id
1 'polypeptide(L)'
;MNRRNFMQNAMAGALASAATNSQAAPPASNKMIGIQVGAVSFVDEGVNKVLDIFQQSASVNTLFVATFTYGRGIAGRQVPGQPLPDHGAQKYDTDTFKGGSYTRVRPQYYKDTVIQSFRAPDFGDYDVLEAVIPEARKRGMKTICWFEDVWNASVPNIAQAQEKRYDGSNATTLCFNNPNYRNWLLGAVEDYARSYEVDGIMWGSERQGAFANALGASHGGNSGVARTTCFCQFCEAKAKARGIDPTRARAGFQALGEFVQAGRQGKRPVDGYYVTMWRLMLRYPELLAWEMLWTDSLRETYAAMYSKVKSIKPSVGV
;
A
#
# COMPACT_ATOMS: atom_id res chain seq x y z
N MET A 1 -18.87 50.39 -17.82
CA MET A 1 -17.93 50.28 -16.67
C MET A 1 -16.65 49.67 -17.19
N ASN A 2 -15.53 50.38 -17.14
CA ASN A 2 -14.30 50.03 -17.86
C ASN A 2 -13.43 49.13 -16.96
N ARG A 3 -12.88 48.02 -17.47
CA ARG A 3 -12.07 47.03 -16.75
C ARG A 3 -10.91 47.63 -15.93
N ARG A 4 -10.41 48.78 -16.32
CA ARG A 4 -9.35 49.51 -15.60
C ARG A 4 -9.81 50.09 -14.26
N ASN A 5 -11.07 50.49 -14.12
CA ASN A 5 -11.60 51.04 -12.87
C ASN A 5 -11.93 49.97 -11.84
N PHE A 6 -12.19 48.72 -12.28
CA PHE A 6 -12.38 47.58 -11.37
C PHE A 6 -11.08 47.15 -10.68
N MET A 7 -9.97 47.17 -11.42
CA MET A 7 -8.66 46.78 -10.84
C MET A 7 -8.09 47.85 -9.90
N GLN A 8 -8.34 49.11 -10.13
CA GLN A 8 -7.86 50.21 -9.26
C GLN A 8 -8.62 50.28 -7.92
N ASN A 9 -9.90 49.91 -7.89
CA ASN A 9 -10.67 49.85 -6.65
C ASN A 9 -10.40 48.59 -5.83
N ALA A 10 -9.91 47.52 -6.45
CA ALA A 10 -9.48 46.28 -5.74
C ALA A 10 -8.12 46.46 -5.04
N MET A 11 -7.24 47.33 -5.52
CA MET A 11 -5.95 47.60 -4.87
C MET A 11 -6.02 48.61 -3.71
N ALA A 12 -7.02 49.46 -3.65
CA ALA A 12 -7.19 50.43 -2.56
C ALA A 12 -7.79 49.82 -1.29
N GLY A 13 -8.44 48.65 -1.38
CA GLY A 13 -8.98 47.90 -0.25
C GLY A 13 -7.98 46.98 0.48
N ALA A 14 -6.82 46.71 -0.13
CA ALA A 14 -5.86 45.72 0.39
C ALA A 14 -4.77 46.30 1.30
N LEU A 15 -4.73 47.63 1.49
CA LEU A 15 -3.66 48.29 2.27
C LEU A 15 -4.10 48.83 3.64
N ALA A 16 -5.35 48.64 4.06
CA ALA A 16 -5.88 49.17 5.32
C ALA A 16 -6.14 48.14 6.43
N SER A 17 -5.63 46.90 6.33
CA SER A 17 -5.85 45.86 7.33
C SER A 17 -4.56 45.17 7.83
N ALA A 18 -3.47 45.90 7.92
CA ALA A 18 -2.29 45.46 8.65
C ALA A 18 -2.35 45.94 10.10
N ALA A 19 -3.40 45.53 10.83
CA ALA A 19 -3.50 45.67 12.28
C ALA A 19 -3.78 44.29 12.86
N THR A 20 -2.75 43.71 13.45
CA THR A 20 -2.76 42.70 14.54
C THR A 20 -4.08 41.96 14.76
N ASN A 21 -4.35 40.98 13.95
CA ASN A 21 -5.23 39.89 14.32
C ASN A 21 -4.35 38.67 14.65
N SER A 22 -4.14 38.42 15.94
CA SER A 22 -3.85 37.07 16.38
C SER A 22 -5.10 36.24 16.06
N GLN A 23 -5.17 35.72 14.84
CA GLN A 23 -6.22 34.76 14.50
C GLN A 23 -6.04 33.56 15.42
N ALA A 24 -6.96 33.42 16.35
CA ALA A 24 -7.16 32.16 17.04
C ALA A 24 -7.25 31.08 15.96
N ALA A 25 -6.49 29.99 16.16
CA ALA A 25 -6.53 28.85 15.25
C ALA A 25 -8.01 28.47 15.00
N PRO A 26 -8.41 28.24 13.75
CA PRO A 26 -9.79 27.86 13.46
C PRO A 26 -10.18 26.67 14.33
N PRO A 27 -11.41 26.59 14.85
CA PRO A 27 -11.85 25.48 15.68
C PRO A 27 -11.54 24.18 14.94
N ALA A 28 -10.90 23.23 15.64
CA ALA A 28 -10.46 21.98 15.07
C ALA A 28 -11.64 21.34 14.31
N SER A 29 -11.53 21.28 13.00
CA SER A 29 -12.53 20.62 12.16
C SER A 29 -12.63 19.17 12.61
N ASN A 30 -13.84 18.68 12.93
CA ASN A 30 -14.08 17.26 13.19
C ASN A 30 -13.83 16.39 11.96
N LYS A 31 -13.52 17.00 10.82
CA LYS A 31 -13.21 16.32 9.57
C LYS A 31 -11.73 15.95 9.52
N MET A 32 -11.45 14.72 9.11
CA MET A 32 -10.10 14.30 8.80
C MET A 32 -9.63 14.96 7.49
N ILE A 33 -8.55 15.71 7.59
CA ILE A 33 -7.80 16.22 6.42
C ILE A 33 -6.44 15.55 6.50
N GLY A 34 -6.28 14.49 5.71
CA GLY A 34 -5.12 13.61 5.77
C GLY A 34 -4.19 13.79 4.58
N ILE A 35 -2.91 13.50 4.80
CA ILE A 35 -1.90 13.43 3.74
C ILE A 35 -1.05 12.18 3.91
N GLN A 36 -0.77 11.48 2.81
CA GLN A 36 0.24 10.43 2.76
C GLN A 36 1.62 11.07 2.54
N VAL A 37 2.59 10.70 3.35
CA VAL A 37 3.93 11.28 3.32
C VAL A 37 5.00 10.22 3.55
N GLY A 38 6.03 10.23 2.69
CA GLY A 38 7.19 9.37 2.78
C GLY A 38 8.21 9.87 3.80
N ALA A 39 9.02 8.95 4.33
CA ALA A 39 10.12 9.29 5.24
C ALA A 39 11.12 10.28 4.63
N VAL A 40 11.33 10.21 3.33
CA VAL A 40 12.25 11.10 2.58
C VAL A 40 11.93 12.58 2.78
N SER A 41 10.66 12.96 2.80
CA SER A 41 10.26 14.36 2.98
C SER A 41 10.74 14.92 4.34
N PHE A 42 10.65 14.12 5.39
CA PHE A 42 11.10 14.54 6.72
C PHE A 42 12.62 14.58 6.86
N VAL A 43 13.32 13.70 6.14
CA VAL A 43 14.79 13.69 6.13
C VAL A 43 15.35 14.87 5.34
N ASP A 44 14.79 15.13 4.16
CA ASP A 44 15.30 16.16 3.24
C ASP A 44 14.97 17.57 3.70
N GLU A 45 13.75 17.78 4.17
CA GLU A 45 13.24 19.11 4.47
C GLU A 45 13.14 19.43 5.96
N GLY A 46 13.24 18.41 6.81
CA GLY A 46 13.09 18.51 8.25
C GLY A 46 11.65 18.41 8.72
N VAL A 47 11.44 17.69 9.83
CA VAL A 47 10.12 17.37 10.38
C VAL A 47 9.26 18.60 10.62
N ASN A 48 9.81 19.60 11.32
CA ASN A 48 9.04 20.80 11.69
C ASN A 48 8.59 21.59 10.46
N LYS A 49 9.47 21.79 9.48
CA LYS A 49 9.15 22.52 8.26
C LYS A 49 8.04 21.82 7.45
N VAL A 50 8.14 20.51 7.30
CA VAL A 50 7.12 19.72 6.57
C VAL A 50 5.75 19.81 7.27
N LEU A 51 5.72 19.66 8.60
CA LEU A 51 4.47 19.75 9.37
C LEU A 51 3.87 21.16 9.33
N ASP A 52 4.70 22.21 9.39
CA ASP A 52 4.23 23.59 9.28
C ASP A 52 3.62 23.87 7.90
N ILE A 53 4.25 23.40 6.83
CA ILE A 53 3.70 23.51 5.46
C ILE A 53 2.34 22.79 5.37
N PHE A 54 2.24 21.57 5.87
CA PHE A 54 0.98 20.81 5.82
C PHE A 54 -0.14 21.50 6.59
N GLN A 55 0.16 22.00 7.77
CA GLN A 55 -0.84 22.66 8.61
C GLN A 55 -1.25 24.03 8.07
N GLN A 56 -0.29 24.86 7.64
CA GLN A 56 -0.54 26.24 7.20
C GLN A 56 -1.12 26.28 5.80
N SER A 57 -0.62 25.47 4.87
CA SER A 57 -1.02 25.53 3.46
C SER A 57 -2.25 24.68 3.13
N ALA A 58 -2.51 23.61 3.89
CA ALA A 58 -3.55 22.64 3.56
C ALA A 58 -4.43 22.23 4.76
N SER A 59 -4.26 22.85 5.93
CA SER A 59 -5.03 22.53 7.15
C SER A 59 -5.02 21.04 7.50
N VAL A 60 -3.94 20.33 7.17
CA VAL A 60 -3.78 18.90 7.47
C VAL A 60 -3.78 18.69 8.97
N ASN A 61 -4.56 17.72 9.42
CA ASN A 61 -4.66 17.32 10.82
C ASN A 61 -4.36 15.83 11.06
N THR A 62 -4.07 15.09 9.99
CA THR A 62 -3.79 13.65 10.06
C THR A 62 -2.69 13.27 9.06
N LEU A 63 -1.65 12.63 9.55
CA LEU A 63 -0.53 12.15 8.75
C LEU A 63 -0.68 10.63 8.52
N PHE A 64 -0.56 10.18 7.29
CA PHE A 64 -0.35 8.78 6.95
C PHE A 64 1.13 8.62 6.59
N VAL A 65 1.92 8.28 7.59
CA VAL A 65 3.38 8.20 7.47
C VAL A 65 3.77 6.85 6.90
N ALA A 66 4.46 6.85 5.76
CA ALA A 66 4.99 5.62 5.17
C ALA A 66 6.08 5.04 6.08
N THR A 67 5.76 3.95 6.75
CA THR A 67 6.66 3.27 7.69
C THR A 67 7.37 2.07 7.07
N PHE A 68 6.80 1.51 6.01
CA PHE A 68 7.38 0.39 5.29
C PHE A 68 6.95 0.40 3.82
N THR A 69 7.92 0.40 2.92
CA THR A 69 7.70 0.23 1.49
C THR A 69 8.99 -0.17 0.77
N TYR A 70 8.86 -1.00 -0.25
CA TYR A 70 9.87 -1.21 -1.29
C TYR A 70 9.47 -0.56 -2.61
N GLY A 71 8.37 0.19 -2.61
CA GLY A 71 7.86 0.91 -3.77
C GLY A 71 8.59 2.24 -3.95
N ARG A 72 9.18 2.46 -5.12
CA ARG A 72 9.90 3.70 -5.45
C ARG A 72 8.99 4.94 -5.35
N GLY A 73 7.75 4.83 -5.82
CA GLY A 73 6.82 5.95 -5.90
C GLY A 73 6.47 6.60 -4.56
N ILE A 74 6.52 5.86 -3.46
CA ILE A 74 6.14 6.36 -2.14
C ILE A 74 7.34 6.83 -1.35
N ALA A 75 8.43 6.09 -1.44
CA ALA A 75 9.63 6.42 -0.72
C ALA A 75 10.34 7.64 -1.29
N GLY A 76 10.40 7.79 -2.61
CA GLY A 76 11.06 8.89 -3.28
C GLY A 76 10.22 9.56 -4.37
N ARG A 77 9.00 9.11 -4.59
CA ARG A 77 8.03 9.64 -5.55
C ARG A 77 8.50 9.79 -6.98
N GLN A 78 9.45 9.00 -7.39
CA GLN A 78 9.80 8.98 -8.79
C GLN A 78 8.89 8.03 -9.56
N VAL A 79 8.06 8.59 -10.40
CA VAL A 79 7.36 7.86 -11.45
C VAL A 79 8.22 7.98 -12.70
N PRO A 80 8.61 6.89 -13.36
CA PRO A 80 9.42 6.94 -14.58
C PRO A 80 8.79 7.90 -15.61
N GLY A 81 9.60 8.81 -16.13
CA GLY A 81 9.17 9.80 -17.12
C GLY A 81 8.47 11.04 -16.54
N GLN A 82 8.29 11.13 -15.23
CA GLN A 82 7.80 12.33 -14.58
C GLN A 82 8.94 13.09 -13.91
N PRO A 83 8.96 14.43 -13.97
CA PRO A 83 9.92 15.21 -13.19
C PRO A 83 9.68 15.01 -11.70
N LEU A 84 10.75 15.15 -10.92
CA LEU A 84 10.62 15.21 -9.46
C LEU A 84 9.70 16.38 -9.07
N PRO A 85 8.82 16.24 -8.08
CA PRO A 85 8.05 17.35 -7.56
C PRO A 85 8.99 18.47 -7.11
N ASP A 86 8.71 19.68 -7.52
CA ASP A 86 9.43 20.86 -7.06
C ASP A 86 8.95 21.21 -5.64
N HIS A 87 9.61 20.63 -4.65
CA HIS A 87 9.36 20.93 -3.24
C HIS A 87 10.64 21.31 -2.48
N GLY A 88 11.63 21.84 -3.18
CA GLY A 88 12.81 22.44 -2.58
C GLY A 88 14.00 21.49 -2.46
N ALA A 89 14.44 21.14 -1.25
CA ALA A 89 15.75 20.57 -1.01
C ALA A 89 15.80 19.02 -1.07
N GLN A 90 15.22 18.42 -2.07
CA GLN A 90 15.30 16.94 -2.20
C GLN A 90 16.74 16.53 -2.49
N LYS A 91 17.33 15.78 -1.56
CA LYS A 91 18.73 15.37 -1.61
C LYS A 91 18.96 14.00 -2.21
N TYR A 92 17.92 13.16 -2.28
CA TYR A 92 18.05 11.77 -2.64
C TYR A 92 17.56 11.50 -4.05
N ASP A 93 18.42 10.85 -4.82
CA ASP A 93 18.04 10.22 -6.09
C ASP A 93 17.23 8.96 -5.78
N THR A 94 16.01 8.95 -6.31
CA THR A 94 15.08 7.84 -6.14
C THR A 94 15.53 6.56 -6.84
N ASP A 95 16.50 6.65 -7.76
CA ASP A 95 17.04 5.48 -8.46
C ASP A 95 17.94 4.63 -7.55
N THR A 96 18.55 5.22 -6.56
CA THR A 96 19.40 4.54 -5.57
C THR A 96 18.63 4.02 -4.36
N PHE A 97 17.37 4.36 -4.23
CA PHE A 97 16.54 4.03 -3.09
C PHE A 97 16.33 2.51 -2.94
N LYS A 98 16.59 1.96 -1.76
CA LYS A 98 16.48 0.52 -1.46
C LYS A 98 15.13 0.12 -0.92
N GLY A 99 14.56 0.93 -0.03
CA GLY A 99 13.30 0.65 0.65
C GLY A 99 13.41 -0.35 1.80
N GLY A 100 12.27 -0.58 2.43
CA GLY A 100 12.13 -1.43 3.60
C GLY A 100 11.39 -0.70 4.73
N SER A 101 11.67 -1.07 5.98
CA SER A 101 11.13 -0.38 7.15
C SER A 101 11.92 0.88 7.46
N TYR A 102 11.23 2.01 7.59
CA TYR A 102 11.76 3.30 8.07
C TYR A 102 11.54 3.52 9.56
N THR A 103 11.13 2.46 10.26
CA THR A 103 11.04 2.41 11.71
C THR A 103 12.02 1.38 12.25
N ARG A 104 12.36 1.47 13.52
CA ARG A 104 13.22 0.48 14.17
C ARG A 104 12.53 -0.89 14.15
N VAL A 105 13.24 -1.91 13.68
CA VAL A 105 12.78 -3.30 13.68
C VAL A 105 13.14 -3.93 15.02
N ARG A 106 12.15 -4.45 15.74
CA ARG A 106 12.32 -5.08 17.06
C ARG A 106 12.15 -6.60 16.92
N PRO A 107 13.26 -7.39 16.97
CA PRO A 107 13.26 -8.81 16.60
C PRO A 107 12.26 -9.66 17.39
N GLN A 108 11.90 -9.26 18.61
CA GLN A 108 10.98 -10.01 19.45
C GLN A 108 9.58 -10.18 18.84
N TYR A 109 9.17 -9.29 17.93
CA TYR A 109 7.85 -9.35 17.26
C TYR A 109 7.88 -10.18 15.97
N TYR A 110 9.07 -10.56 15.50
CA TYR A 110 9.27 -11.28 14.24
C TYR A 110 9.87 -12.68 14.40
N LYS A 111 9.74 -13.29 15.60
CA LYS A 111 10.33 -14.60 15.91
C LYS A 111 9.78 -15.73 15.03
N ASP A 112 8.49 -15.65 14.70
CA ASP A 112 7.76 -16.72 14.03
C ASP A 112 7.71 -16.56 12.50
N THR A 113 8.63 -15.76 11.94
CA THR A 113 8.79 -15.57 10.50
C THR A 113 10.25 -15.67 10.09
N VAL A 114 10.47 -16.10 8.85
CA VAL A 114 11.80 -16.08 8.22
C VAL A 114 12.19 -14.68 7.72
N ILE A 115 11.23 -13.72 7.71
CA ILE A 115 11.42 -12.36 7.24
C ILE A 115 11.87 -11.50 8.41
N GLN A 116 13.19 -11.36 8.59
CA GLN A 116 13.76 -10.63 9.73
C GLN A 116 14.64 -9.45 9.32
N SER A 117 15.19 -9.46 8.11
CA SER A 117 16.09 -8.43 7.60
C SER A 117 15.36 -7.55 6.58
N PHE A 118 14.60 -6.58 7.04
CA PHE A 118 13.78 -5.70 6.19
C PHE A 118 13.90 -4.22 6.56
N ARG A 119 14.88 -3.83 7.36
CA ARG A 119 15.21 -2.42 7.65
C ARG A 119 15.68 -1.74 6.38
N ALA A 120 15.12 -0.55 6.08
CA ALA A 120 15.59 0.29 4.99
C ALA A 120 16.98 0.87 5.34
N PRO A 121 17.99 0.69 4.49
CA PRO A 121 19.31 1.27 4.74
C PRO A 121 19.42 2.75 4.34
N ASP A 122 18.39 3.29 3.67
CA ASP A 122 18.45 4.57 2.98
C ASP A 122 18.77 5.76 3.91
N PHE A 123 18.29 5.72 5.14
CA PHE A 123 18.44 6.80 6.11
C PHE A 123 19.16 6.37 7.42
N GLY A 124 19.95 5.32 7.35
CA GLY A 124 20.70 4.82 8.50
C GLY A 124 19.78 4.45 9.67
N ASP A 125 20.05 5.02 10.84
CA ASP A 125 19.28 4.75 12.07
C ASP A 125 18.06 5.64 12.25
N TYR A 126 17.75 6.50 11.30
CA TYR A 126 16.58 7.38 11.37
C TYR A 126 15.29 6.58 11.51
N ASP A 127 14.53 6.87 12.56
CA ASP A 127 13.21 6.29 12.80
C ASP A 127 12.16 7.37 12.56
N VAL A 128 11.36 7.19 11.51
CA VAL A 128 10.40 8.20 11.08
C VAL A 128 9.31 8.45 12.12
N LEU A 129 8.88 7.43 12.86
CA LEU A 129 7.84 7.59 13.88
C LEU A 129 8.35 8.22 15.15
N GLU A 130 9.58 7.85 15.59
CA GLU A 130 10.23 8.51 16.73
C GLU A 130 10.46 10.00 16.47
N ALA A 131 10.76 10.37 15.22
CA ALA A 131 10.98 11.75 14.83
C ALA A 131 9.68 12.56 14.66
N VAL A 132 8.65 11.96 14.06
CA VAL A 132 7.44 12.69 13.63
C VAL A 132 6.37 12.77 14.72
N ILE A 133 6.13 11.70 15.48
CA ILE A 133 5.02 11.65 16.45
C ILE A 133 5.08 12.80 17.50
N PRO A 134 6.22 13.09 18.14
CA PRO A 134 6.26 14.15 19.13
C PRO A 134 5.93 15.53 18.55
N GLU A 135 6.42 15.82 17.35
CA GLU A 135 6.22 17.11 16.69
C GLU A 135 4.80 17.25 16.11
N ALA A 136 4.22 16.16 15.60
CA ALA A 136 2.84 16.12 15.16
C ALA A 136 1.86 16.37 16.34
N ARG A 137 2.10 15.72 17.48
CA ARG A 137 1.30 15.90 18.70
C ARG A 137 1.33 17.32 19.23
N LYS A 138 2.46 18.01 19.22
CA LYS A 138 2.55 19.42 19.60
C LYS A 138 1.63 20.31 18.75
N ARG A 139 1.33 19.89 17.53
CA ARG A 139 0.47 20.58 16.58
C ARG A 139 -0.98 20.09 16.58
N GLY A 140 -1.33 19.14 17.45
CA GLY A 140 -2.64 18.50 17.47
C GLY A 140 -2.92 17.61 16.25
N MET A 141 -1.89 17.18 15.54
CA MET A 141 -2.02 16.30 14.38
C MET A 141 -1.99 14.82 14.80
N LYS A 142 -2.81 14.00 14.15
CA LYS A 142 -2.80 12.54 14.31
C LYS A 142 -1.75 11.91 13.43
N THR A 143 -1.19 10.79 13.88
CA THR A 143 -0.21 10.00 13.14
C THR A 143 -0.70 8.58 12.94
N ILE A 144 -0.87 8.19 11.69
CA ILE A 144 -1.25 6.85 11.26
C ILE A 144 -0.04 6.21 10.60
N CYS A 145 0.38 5.03 11.09
CA CYS A 145 1.38 4.22 10.41
C CYS A 145 0.79 3.71 9.11
N TRP A 146 1.42 3.99 8.01
CA TRP A 146 1.05 3.43 6.72
C TRP A 146 2.16 2.50 6.23
N PHE A 147 1.83 1.24 6.03
CA PHE A 147 2.77 0.26 5.49
C PHE A 147 2.15 -0.49 4.31
N GLU A 148 2.99 -0.87 3.37
CA GLU A 148 2.57 -1.42 2.09
C GLU A 148 2.84 -2.91 1.95
N ASP A 149 2.13 -3.51 1.01
CA ASP A 149 2.31 -4.88 0.57
C ASP A 149 3.19 -4.95 -0.70
N VAL A 150 4.29 -4.23 -0.69
CA VAL A 150 5.28 -4.19 -1.77
C VAL A 150 6.61 -4.73 -1.25
N TRP A 151 7.16 -5.72 -1.94
CA TRP A 151 8.35 -6.44 -1.50
C TRP A 151 9.45 -6.48 -2.55
N ASN A 152 10.69 -6.60 -2.08
CA ASN A 152 11.87 -6.76 -2.92
C ASN A 152 12.38 -8.20 -2.84
N ALA A 153 12.67 -8.81 -3.99
CA ALA A 153 13.18 -10.17 -4.06
C ALA A 153 14.57 -10.35 -3.41
N SER A 154 15.30 -9.27 -3.16
CA SER A 154 16.61 -9.30 -2.49
C SER A 154 16.53 -9.47 -0.96
N VAL A 155 15.33 -9.39 -0.37
CA VAL A 155 15.16 -9.61 1.07
C VAL A 155 15.54 -11.06 1.41
N PRO A 156 16.41 -11.30 2.40
CA PRO A 156 16.81 -12.65 2.78
C PRO A 156 15.63 -13.54 3.12
N ASN A 157 15.64 -14.76 2.60
CA ASN A 157 14.60 -15.79 2.82
C ASN A 157 13.21 -15.45 2.26
N ILE A 158 13.01 -14.35 1.58
CA ILE A 158 11.69 -13.91 1.09
C ILE A 158 11.04 -14.95 0.18
N ALA A 159 11.84 -15.73 -0.57
CA ALA A 159 11.36 -16.76 -1.47
C ALA A 159 10.49 -17.82 -0.78
N GLN A 160 10.69 -18.04 0.52
CA GLN A 160 9.89 -18.98 1.32
C GLN A 160 8.47 -18.47 1.61
N ALA A 161 8.25 -17.15 1.51
CA ALA A 161 6.96 -16.52 1.73
C ALA A 161 6.26 -16.10 0.42
N GLN A 162 6.97 -16.12 -0.71
CA GLN A 162 6.45 -15.68 -2.00
C GLN A 162 5.29 -16.55 -2.49
N GLU A 163 4.39 -15.90 -3.19
CA GLU A 163 3.35 -16.57 -3.95
C GLU A 163 3.95 -17.44 -5.07
N LYS A 164 3.25 -18.52 -5.41
CA LYS A 164 3.57 -19.35 -6.57
C LYS A 164 2.61 -19.06 -7.69
N ARG A 165 3.14 -18.84 -8.89
CA ARG A 165 2.31 -18.79 -10.09
C ARG A 165 1.80 -20.18 -10.46
N TYR A 166 0.87 -20.22 -11.38
CA TYR A 166 0.28 -21.49 -11.83
C TYR A 166 1.31 -22.45 -12.45
N ASP A 167 2.42 -21.93 -12.99
CA ASP A 167 3.55 -22.68 -13.52
C ASP A 167 4.58 -23.12 -12.46
N GLY A 168 4.35 -22.76 -11.18
CA GLY A 168 5.23 -23.07 -10.06
C GLY A 168 6.34 -22.04 -9.82
N SER A 169 6.55 -21.05 -10.68
CA SER A 169 7.55 -20.01 -10.47
C SER A 169 7.15 -19.05 -9.33
N ASN A 170 8.14 -18.39 -8.73
CA ASN A 170 7.87 -17.39 -7.69
C ASN A 170 7.33 -16.09 -8.29
N ALA A 171 6.32 -15.52 -7.62
CA ALA A 171 5.91 -14.15 -7.84
C ALA A 171 6.74 -13.18 -6.96
N THR A 172 6.63 -11.89 -7.21
CA THR A 172 7.24 -10.86 -6.35
C THR A 172 6.41 -10.58 -5.09
N THR A 173 5.15 -10.95 -5.10
CA THR A 173 4.20 -10.78 -4.01
C THR A 173 4.28 -11.92 -2.99
N LEU A 174 3.85 -11.66 -1.74
CA LEU A 174 3.85 -12.64 -0.67
C LEU A 174 2.45 -13.24 -0.44
N CYS A 175 2.41 -14.50 -0.05
CA CYS A 175 1.15 -15.23 0.07
C CYS A 175 0.48 -15.01 1.43
N PHE A 176 -0.78 -14.55 1.44
CA PHE A 176 -1.58 -14.33 2.65
C PHE A 176 -1.85 -15.60 3.47
N ASN A 177 -1.80 -16.77 2.84
CA ASN A 177 -1.97 -18.05 3.52
C ASN A 177 -0.63 -18.64 4.00
N ASN A 178 0.50 -18.04 3.63
CA ASN A 178 1.81 -18.49 4.09
C ASN A 178 2.06 -18.01 5.52
N PRO A 179 2.35 -18.93 6.48
CA PRO A 179 2.57 -18.55 7.88
C PRO A 179 3.67 -17.49 8.06
N ASN A 180 4.75 -17.57 7.29
CA ASN A 180 5.83 -16.59 7.39
C ASN A 180 5.36 -15.17 7.10
N TYR A 181 4.59 -14.96 6.03
CA TYR A 181 4.09 -13.62 5.72
C TYR A 181 3.01 -13.19 6.72
N ARG A 182 2.10 -14.09 7.09
CA ARG A 182 1.06 -13.78 8.07
C ARG A 182 1.65 -13.40 9.42
N ASN A 183 2.66 -14.11 9.90
CA ASN A 183 3.34 -13.81 11.14
C ASN A 183 4.13 -12.50 11.06
N TRP A 184 4.72 -12.19 9.90
CA TRP A 184 5.36 -10.90 9.68
C TRP A 184 4.35 -9.74 9.78
N LEU A 185 3.19 -9.85 9.14
CA LEU A 185 2.13 -8.83 9.23
C LEU A 185 1.65 -8.63 10.67
N LEU A 186 1.42 -9.72 11.41
CA LEU A 186 1.02 -9.65 12.81
C LEU A 186 2.13 -9.06 13.69
N GLY A 187 3.39 -9.39 13.41
CA GLY A 187 4.55 -8.80 14.08
C GLY A 187 4.67 -7.30 13.82
N ALA A 188 4.45 -6.86 12.57
CA ALA A 188 4.52 -5.45 12.19
C ALA A 188 3.46 -4.62 12.92
N VAL A 189 2.20 -5.04 12.92
CA VAL A 189 1.14 -4.31 13.63
C VAL A 189 1.32 -4.35 15.15
N GLU A 190 1.87 -5.43 15.71
CA GLU A 190 2.21 -5.51 17.12
C GLU A 190 3.36 -4.55 17.47
N ASP A 191 4.43 -4.51 16.66
CA ASP A 191 5.55 -3.59 16.86
C ASP A 191 5.07 -2.15 16.84
N TYR A 192 4.28 -1.75 15.84
CA TYR A 192 3.74 -0.39 15.77
C TYR A 192 2.85 -0.04 16.98
N ALA A 193 1.93 -0.94 17.36
CA ALA A 193 0.99 -0.68 18.44
C ALA A 193 1.66 -0.59 19.81
N ARG A 194 2.71 -1.41 20.07
CA ARG A 194 3.40 -1.44 21.36
C ARG A 194 4.51 -0.41 21.48
N SER A 195 5.18 -0.11 20.39
CA SER A 195 6.43 0.64 20.42
C SER A 195 6.24 2.13 20.16
N TYR A 196 5.09 2.52 19.60
CA TYR A 196 4.83 3.91 19.25
C TYR A 196 3.46 4.38 19.72
N GLU A 197 3.36 5.67 19.96
CA GLU A 197 2.11 6.32 20.32
C GLU A 197 1.35 6.76 19.06
N VAL A 198 0.99 5.81 18.21
CA VAL A 198 0.24 6.05 16.98
C VAL A 198 -1.26 6.15 17.23
N ASP A 199 -1.95 6.94 16.40
CA ASP A 199 -3.42 7.07 16.41
C ASP A 199 -4.09 6.00 15.55
N GLY A 200 -3.37 5.44 14.58
CA GLY A 200 -3.89 4.39 13.72
C GLY A 200 -2.79 3.63 12.98
N ILE A 201 -3.19 2.51 12.38
CA ILE A 201 -2.35 1.67 11.54
C ILE A 201 -3.13 1.39 10.25
N MET A 202 -2.55 1.69 9.11
CA MET A 202 -3.12 1.45 7.79
C MET A 202 -2.22 0.50 7.01
N TRP A 203 -2.77 -0.61 6.58
CA TRP A 203 -2.10 -1.51 5.64
C TRP A 203 -2.65 -1.32 4.23
N GLY A 204 -1.77 -1.02 3.29
CA GLY A 204 -2.10 -0.87 1.88
C GLY A 204 -1.77 -2.13 1.09
N SER A 205 -2.79 -2.81 0.56
CA SER A 205 -2.62 -3.87 -0.41
C SER A 205 -3.59 -3.65 -1.58
N GLU A 206 -3.04 -3.29 -2.73
CA GLU A 206 -3.79 -3.02 -3.95
C GLU A 206 -3.78 -4.21 -4.92
N ARG A 207 -3.45 -5.40 -4.43
CA ARG A 207 -3.41 -6.60 -5.25
C ARG A 207 -4.80 -7.09 -5.62
N GLN A 208 -4.94 -7.56 -6.82
CA GLN A 208 -6.11 -8.27 -7.31
C GLN A 208 -5.92 -9.77 -7.16
N GLY A 209 -7.04 -10.49 -7.12
CA GLY A 209 -7.06 -11.94 -7.11
C GLY A 209 -6.65 -12.58 -8.43
N ALA A 210 -6.57 -13.88 -8.43
CA ALA A 210 -6.11 -14.68 -9.56
C ALA A 210 -6.93 -14.46 -10.84
N PHE A 211 -8.26 -14.38 -10.69
CA PHE A 211 -9.18 -14.22 -11.83
C PHE A 211 -9.06 -12.82 -12.44
N ALA A 212 -9.04 -11.77 -11.62
CA ALA A 212 -8.86 -10.40 -12.09
C ALA A 212 -7.50 -10.23 -12.80
N ASN A 213 -6.41 -10.79 -12.24
CA ASN A 213 -5.10 -10.79 -12.86
C ASN A 213 -5.10 -11.50 -14.22
N ALA A 214 -5.74 -12.68 -14.33
CA ALA A 214 -5.82 -13.44 -15.57
C ALA A 214 -6.57 -12.68 -16.67
N LEU A 215 -7.64 -11.93 -16.30
CA LEU A 215 -8.40 -11.10 -17.24
C LEU A 215 -7.66 -9.82 -17.65
N GLY A 216 -6.66 -9.42 -16.90
CA GLY A 216 -5.97 -8.19 -17.20
C GLY A 216 -6.47 -6.97 -16.45
N ALA A 217 -7.27 -7.14 -15.43
CA ALA A 217 -7.84 -6.07 -14.61
C ALA A 217 -6.90 -5.67 -13.45
N SER A 218 -5.58 -5.70 -13.65
CA SER A 218 -4.62 -5.30 -12.62
C SER A 218 -3.98 -3.95 -12.93
N HIS A 219 -3.61 -3.21 -11.88
CA HIS A 219 -2.82 -2.00 -12.03
C HIS A 219 -1.47 -2.30 -12.72
N GLY A 220 -1.09 -1.47 -13.68
CA GLY A 220 0.23 -1.54 -14.29
C GLY A 220 0.38 -2.34 -15.58
N GLY A 221 -0.67 -2.57 -16.34
CA GLY A 221 -0.60 -2.91 -17.79
C GLY A 221 -0.02 -4.26 -18.20
N ASN A 222 0.65 -5.00 -17.32
CA ASN A 222 1.27 -6.29 -17.60
C ASN A 222 0.47 -7.44 -16.97
N SER A 223 -0.79 -7.46 -17.24
CA SER A 223 -1.70 -8.48 -16.76
C SER A 223 -1.77 -9.66 -17.73
N GLY A 224 -2.07 -10.80 -17.22
CA GLY A 224 -2.23 -12.03 -17.98
C GLY A 224 -1.99 -13.24 -17.10
N VAL A 225 -2.23 -14.41 -17.67
CA VAL A 225 -2.08 -15.70 -16.99
C VAL A 225 -0.71 -15.87 -16.34
N ALA A 226 0.34 -15.33 -16.95
CA ALA A 226 1.69 -15.36 -16.37
C ALA A 226 1.79 -14.75 -14.97
N ARG A 227 0.83 -13.92 -14.54
CA ARG A 227 0.79 -13.32 -13.18
C ARG A 227 -0.19 -13.99 -12.23
N THR A 228 -0.93 -14.97 -12.69
CA THR A 228 -1.94 -15.65 -11.86
C THR A 228 -1.30 -16.34 -10.65
N THR A 229 -1.69 -15.92 -9.46
CA THR A 229 -1.28 -16.46 -8.16
C THR A 229 -2.52 -16.64 -7.27
N CYS A 230 -2.50 -17.33 -6.15
CA CYS A 230 -1.37 -18.10 -5.62
C CYS A 230 -1.66 -19.59 -5.64
N PHE A 231 -0.72 -20.38 -6.14
CA PHE A 231 -0.80 -21.85 -6.20
C PHE A 231 0.28 -22.50 -5.31
N CYS A 232 0.62 -21.87 -4.19
CA CYS A 232 1.52 -22.47 -3.21
C CYS A 232 0.81 -23.58 -2.40
N GLN A 233 1.59 -24.41 -1.72
CA GLN A 233 1.08 -25.51 -0.90
C GLN A 233 0.00 -25.09 0.12
N PHE A 234 0.10 -23.88 0.69
CA PHE A 234 -0.88 -23.39 1.68
C PHE A 234 -2.21 -23.00 1.02
N CYS A 235 -2.16 -22.38 -0.16
CA CYS A 235 -3.37 -22.08 -0.93
C CYS A 235 -4.03 -23.34 -1.45
N GLU A 236 -3.26 -24.32 -1.94
CA GLU A 236 -3.80 -25.58 -2.41
C GLU A 236 -4.41 -26.41 -1.26
N ALA A 237 -3.77 -26.43 -0.10
CA ALA A 237 -4.33 -27.10 1.09
C ALA A 237 -5.65 -26.46 1.51
N LYS A 238 -5.70 -25.12 1.57
CA LYS A 238 -6.93 -24.38 1.88
C LYS A 238 -8.03 -24.61 0.85
N ALA A 239 -7.67 -24.66 -0.43
CA ALA A 239 -8.60 -24.96 -1.53
C ALA A 239 -9.22 -26.36 -1.36
N LYS A 240 -8.37 -27.37 -1.17
CA LYS A 240 -8.83 -28.76 -0.96
C LYS A 240 -9.76 -28.87 0.25
N ALA A 241 -9.44 -28.19 1.36
CA ALA A 241 -10.29 -28.15 2.55
C ALA A 241 -11.68 -27.53 2.30
N ARG A 242 -11.82 -26.73 1.22
CA ARG A 242 -13.07 -26.12 0.79
C ARG A 242 -13.73 -26.85 -0.40
N GLY A 243 -13.23 -28.01 -0.76
CA GLY A 243 -13.74 -28.80 -1.90
C GLY A 243 -13.37 -28.24 -3.27
N ILE A 244 -12.39 -27.34 -3.36
CA ILE A 244 -11.89 -26.77 -4.61
C ILE A 244 -10.73 -27.65 -5.10
N ASP A 245 -10.82 -28.14 -6.34
CA ASP A 245 -9.74 -28.93 -6.96
C ASP A 245 -8.66 -28.00 -7.55
N PRO A 246 -7.42 -27.99 -6.99
CA PRO A 246 -6.34 -27.16 -7.50
C PRO A 246 -5.89 -27.51 -8.92
N THR A 247 -6.01 -28.76 -9.33
CA THR A 247 -5.64 -29.20 -10.69
C THR A 247 -6.63 -28.64 -11.72
N ARG A 248 -7.91 -28.70 -11.42
CA ARG A 248 -8.95 -28.12 -12.26
C ARG A 248 -8.86 -26.59 -12.27
N ALA A 249 -8.54 -25.96 -11.13
CA ALA A 249 -8.28 -24.52 -11.08
C ALA A 249 -7.12 -24.11 -12.03
N ARG A 250 -5.99 -24.82 -11.97
CA ARG A 250 -4.85 -24.56 -12.90
C ARG A 250 -5.26 -24.72 -14.35
N ALA A 251 -5.96 -25.80 -14.70
CA ALA A 251 -6.46 -26.02 -16.06
C ALA A 251 -7.43 -24.91 -16.51
N GLY A 252 -8.28 -24.45 -15.60
CA GLY A 252 -9.18 -23.32 -15.86
C GLY A 252 -8.44 -22.01 -16.13
N PHE A 253 -7.44 -21.68 -15.31
CA PHE A 253 -6.63 -20.47 -15.52
C PHE A 253 -5.80 -20.54 -16.80
N GLN A 254 -5.29 -21.71 -17.17
CA GLN A 254 -4.62 -21.89 -18.46
C GLN A 254 -5.61 -21.63 -19.62
N ALA A 255 -6.77 -22.26 -19.59
CA ALA A 255 -7.81 -22.06 -20.62
C ALA A 255 -8.31 -20.61 -20.70
N LEU A 256 -8.45 -19.94 -19.55
CA LEU A 256 -8.79 -18.51 -19.49
C LEU A 256 -7.70 -17.65 -20.13
N GLY A 257 -6.44 -17.97 -19.90
CA GLY A 257 -5.32 -17.27 -20.51
C GLY A 257 -5.25 -17.42 -22.01
N GLU A 258 -5.48 -18.63 -22.53
CA GLU A 258 -5.57 -18.90 -23.96
C GLU A 258 -6.72 -18.09 -24.60
N PHE A 259 -7.87 -18.04 -23.94
CA PHE A 259 -9.02 -17.25 -24.37
C PHE A 259 -8.72 -15.74 -24.42
N VAL A 260 -8.10 -15.19 -23.37
CA VAL A 260 -7.72 -13.78 -23.32
C VAL A 260 -6.66 -13.45 -24.37
N GLN A 261 -5.67 -14.32 -24.54
CA GLN A 261 -4.59 -14.12 -25.50
C GLN A 261 -5.13 -14.17 -26.95
N ALA A 262 -6.03 -15.11 -27.26
CA ALA A 262 -6.70 -15.15 -28.55
C ALA A 262 -7.47 -13.85 -28.84
N GLY A 263 -8.16 -13.32 -27.82
CA GLY A 263 -8.83 -12.03 -27.92
C GLY A 263 -7.90 -10.86 -28.22
N ARG A 264 -6.72 -10.82 -27.57
CA ARG A 264 -5.69 -9.79 -27.80
C ARG A 264 -5.07 -9.88 -29.21
N GLN A 265 -4.98 -11.06 -29.76
CA GLN A 265 -4.48 -11.30 -31.13
C GLN A 265 -5.54 -11.09 -32.21
N GLY A 266 -6.71 -10.58 -31.88
CA GLY A 266 -7.81 -10.44 -32.84
C GLY A 266 -8.49 -11.74 -33.26
N LYS A 267 -8.11 -12.87 -32.66
CA LYS A 267 -8.68 -14.20 -32.95
C LYS A 267 -9.93 -14.45 -32.09
N ARG A 268 -10.86 -13.51 -32.11
CA ARG A 268 -12.13 -13.64 -31.38
C ARG A 268 -13.12 -14.44 -32.23
N PRO A 269 -13.95 -15.30 -31.62
CA PRO A 269 -15.13 -15.81 -32.31
C PRO A 269 -15.95 -14.66 -32.88
N VAL A 270 -16.39 -14.77 -34.13
CA VAL A 270 -17.19 -13.72 -34.80
C VAL A 270 -18.49 -13.47 -34.03
N ASP A 271 -19.08 -14.56 -33.54
CA ASP A 271 -20.26 -14.52 -32.67
C ASP A 271 -19.99 -15.27 -31.36
N GLY A 272 -20.67 -14.85 -30.31
CA GLY A 272 -20.69 -15.62 -29.06
C GLY A 272 -19.43 -15.50 -28.18
N TYR A 273 -18.64 -14.43 -28.30
CA TYR A 273 -17.47 -14.22 -27.43
C TYR A 273 -17.84 -14.30 -25.93
N TYR A 274 -18.93 -13.66 -25.54
CA TYR A 274 -19.45 -13.76 -24.18
C TYR A 274 -19.94 -15.17 -23.84
N VAL A 275 -20.59 -15.85 -24.78
CA VAL A 275 -21.04 -17.22 -24.58
C VAL A 275 -19.87 -18.16 -24.36
N THR A 276 -18.78 -17.97 -25.09
CA THR A 276 -17.53 -18.74 -24.91
C THR A 276 -16.92 -18.49 -23.53
N MET A 277 -16.89 -17.25 -23.07
CA MET A 277 -16.44 -16.90 -21.71
C MET A 277 -17.30 -17.58 -20.64
N TRP A 278 -18.64 -17.51 -20.76
CA TRP A 278 -19.53 -18.17 -19.81
C TRP A 278 -19.40 -19.69 -19.82
N ARG A 279 -19.26 -20.31 -20.98
CA ARG A 279 -18.99 -21.74 -21.09
C ARG A 279 -17.68 -22.14 -20.41
N LEU A 280 -16.65 -21.31 -20.52
CA LEU A 280 -15.39 -21.53 -19.84
C LEU A 280 -15.58 -21.54 -18.32
N MET A 281 -16.29 -20.56 -17.76
CA MET A 281 -16.57 -20.49 -16.32
C MET A 281 -17.45 -21.65 -15.83
N LEU A 282 -18.43 -22.08 -16.63
CA LEU A 282 -19.24 -23.26 -16.32
C LEU A 282 -18.43 -24.55 -16.36
N ARG A 283 -17.49 -24.66 -17.28
CA ARG A 283 -16.59 -25.81 -17.38
C ARG A 283 -15.58 -25.88 -16.24
N TYR A 284 -15.12 -24.72 -15.77
CA TYR A 284 -14.14 -24.56 -14.70
C TYR A 284 -14.67 -23.63 -13.60
N PRO A 285 -15.66 -24.06 -12.81
CA PRO A 285 -16.18 -23.24 -11.72
C PRO A 285 -15.12 -22.91 -10.68
N GLU A 286 -14.02 -23.66 -10.65
CA GLU A 286 -12.85 -23.44 -9.81
C GLU A 286 -12.19 -22.08 -10.04
N LEU A 287 -12.38 -21.46 -11.20
CA LEU A 287 -11.91 -20.09 -11.48
C LEU A 287 -12.48 -19.07 -10.47
N LEU A 288 -13.81 -19.10 -10.31
CA LEU A 288 -14.50 -18.21 -9.37
C LEU A 288 -14.28 -18.63 -7.92
N ALA A 289 -14.25 -19.93 -7.66
CA ALA A 289 -13.97 -20.46 -6.32
C ALA A 289 -12.55 -20.08 -5.85
N TRP A 290 -11.57 -20.06 -6.75
CA TRP A 290 -10.20 -19.64 -6.45
C TRP A 290 -10.11 -18.13 -6.15
N GLU A 291 -10.85 -17.31 -6.89
CA GLU A 291 -10.97 -15.87 -6.62
C GLU A 291 -11.58 -15.62 -5.24
N MET A 292 -12.65 -16.35 -4.89
CA MET A 292 -13.27 -16.27 -3.58
C MET A 292 -12.32 -16.72 -2.47
N LEU A 293 -11.51 -17.76 -2.71
CA LEU A 293 -10.48 -18.22 -1.78
C LEU A 293 -9.46 -17.11 -1.48
N TRP A 294 -9.04 -16.38 -2.51
CA TRP A 294 -8.12 -15.25 -2.38
C TRP A 294 -8.76 -14.11 -1.58
N THR A 295 -9.98 -13.69 -1.94
CA THR A 295 -10.73 -12.64 -1.25
C THR A 295 -10.92 -12.97 0.24
N ASP A 296 -11.29 -14.20 0.55
CA ASP A 296 -11.42 -14.65 1.94
C ASP A 296 -10.10 -14.63 2.68
N SER A 297 -9.01 -15.02 2.02
CA SER A 297 -7.68 -15.00 2.62
C SER A 297 -7.21 -13.58 2.95
N LEU A 298 -7.52 -12.63 2.08
CA LEU A 298 -7.26 -11.21 2.33
C LEU A 298 -8.10 -10.70 3.52
N ARG A 299 -9.40 -10.98 3.52
CA ARG A 299 -10.31 -10.61 4.61
C ARG A 299 -9.87 -11.19 5.97
N GLU A 300 -9.50 -12.47 6.00
CA GLU A 300 -8.98 -13.13 7.21
C GLU A 300 -7.68 -12.47 7.70
N THR A 301 -6.83 -12.02 6.78
CA THR A 301 -5.59 -11.32 7.11
C THR A 301 -5.88 -9.96 7.75
N TYR A 302 -6.78 -9.17 7.18
CA TYR A 302 -7.22 -7.90 7.78
C TYR A 302 -7.86 -8.11 9.15
N ALA A 303 -8.75 -9.10 9.29
CA ALA A 303 -9.40 -9.42 10.56
C ALA A 303 -8.39 -9.82 11.64
N ALA A 304 -7.35 -10.59 11.27
CA ALA A 304 -6.31 -10.98 12.20
C ALA A 304 -5.45 -9.79 12.67
N MET A 305 -5.07 -8.90 11.76
CA MET A 305 -4.35 -7.65 12.11
C MET A 305 -5.20 -6.74 12.99
N TYR A 306 -6.47 -6.53 12.63
CA TYR A 306 -7.42 -5.75 13.42
C TYR A 306 -7.52 -6.30 14.85
N SER A 307 -7.78 -7.60 14.99
CA SER A 307 -7.89 -8.25 16.29
C SER A 307 -6.61 -8.14 17.11
N LYS A 308 -5.45 -8.29 16.47
CA LYS A 308 -4.14 -8.13 17.11
C LYS A 308 -3.96 -6.72 17.67
N VAL A 309 -4.21 -5.70 16.85
CA VAL A 309 -4.08 -4.29 17.29
C VAL A 309 -5.04 -3.99 18.43
N LYS A 310 -6.32 -4.37 18.29
CA LYS A 310 -7.35 -4.11 19.31
C LYS A 310 -7.10 -4.82 20.63
N SER A 311 -6.46 -5.98 20.60
CA SER A 311 -6.05 -6.69 21.83
C SER A 311 -4.90 -6.00 22.59
N ILE A 312 -4.10 -5.18 21.89
CA ILE A 312 -2.94 -4.47 22.46
C ILE A 312 -3.35 -3.06 22.89
N LYS A 313 -3.98 -2.31 22.00
CA LYS A 313 -4.30 -0.89 22.17
C LYS A 313 -5.65 -0.58 21.51
N PRO A 314 -6.78 -0.78 22.25
CA PRO A 314 -8.14 -0.66 21.69
C PRO A 314 -8.44 0.69 21.03
N SER A 315 -7.78 1.77 21.47
CA SER A 315 -7.96 3.13 20.95
C SER A 315 -7.34 3.37 19.57
N VAL A 316 -6.37 2.55 19.15
CA VAL A 316 -5.71 2.70 17.84
C VAL A 316 -6.67 2.34 16.72
N GLY A 317 -6.83 3.23 15.72
CA GLY A 317 -7.56 2.95 14.48
C GLY A 317 -6.88 1.87 13.63
N VAL A 318 -7.65 1.08 12.88
CA VAL A 318 -7.13 0.08 11.93
C VAL A 318 -7.98 0.12 10.67
#